data_bb6580f97d7ff743effb863759277715
#
_entry.id   bb6580f97d7ff743effb863759277715
#
_cell.length_a   1.000
_cell.length_b   1.000
_cell.length_c   1.000
_cell.angle_alpha   90.00
_cell.angle_beta   90.00
_cell.angle_gamma   90.00
#
_symmetry.space_group_name_H-M   'P 1'
#
loop_
_entity.id
_entity.type
_entity.pdbx_description
1 polymer ?
#
loop_
_entity_poly.entity_id
_entity_poly.type
_entity_poly.pdbx_seq_one_letter_code
_entity_poly.pdbx_strand_id
1 'polypeptide(L)'
;MLEQNRTEDHHTPWLSSPRSVEGGLQLIELLGECASHVTARCLHSVNTRLEHISLAPPKGTAIQRIASYFIEAFADRMLKSFTGLHKALNSMKISSVSEEILVQKLFYEHCPFLKYAYLITNRAIMEAMEGEKVVHIIDLYPVEPEQWIRLLQALSVRQEGAPHLKITGIHEQNEVLVRMDLQLKEEADRLSIPFRFNPIVSTIENLDIESLGIKTGEALAVISLLQLHSLLAIDEVVVRRNQQSLQQFLETDLNHLYIASASSSTSSELSLSASPKMESFLSSLLRFSPKLMVITEQEANHNGFTLIERVHNAMKFYAALFDCLDSTKSMAPIEQQKVEKMLFGEEIKNIVACDGAERKERHEKLEKWILWLE
;
A
#
# COMPACT_ATOMS: atom_id res chain seq x y z
N MET A 1 47.23 42.86 8.28
CA MET A 1 46.61 41.89 9.16
C MET A 1 45.23 41.61 8.54
N LEU A 2 45.13 40.57 7.76
CA LEU A 2 43.87 40.10 7.18
C LEU A 2 43.55 38.80 7.95
N GLU A 3 42.49 38.86 8.79
CA GLU A 3 41.95 37.66 9.40
C GLU A 3 41.26 36.79 8.35
N GLN A 4 41.81 35.61 8.18
CA GLN A 4 41.19 34.53 7.42
C GLN A 4 40.05 33.95 8.24
N ASN A 5 38.80 34.23 7.85
CA ASN A 5 37.67 33.43 8.28
C ASN A 5 37.81 32.03 7.69
N ARG A 6 38.23 31.08 8.50
CA ARG A 6 38.03 29.64 8.23
C ARG A 6 36.59 29.34 8.43
N THR A 7 35.88 29.13 7.35
CA THR A 7 34.64 28.34 7.34
C THR A 7 35.06 26.91 7.72
N GLU A 8 34.72 26.46 8.90
CA GLU A 8 34.80 25.05 9.29
C GLU A 8 33.80 24.28 8.42
N ASP A 9 34.31 23.59 7.42
CA ASP A 9 33.57 22.55 6.71
C ASP A 9 33.24 21.45 7.73
N HIS A 10 32.02 21.45 8.25
CA HIS A 10 31.47 20.34 8.98
C HIS A 10 31.26 19.15 8.04
N HIS A 11 32.34 18.57 7.59
CA HIS A 11 32.33 17.22 7.02
C HIS A 11 31.92 16.26 8.12
N THR A 12 30.68 15.78 8.07
CA THR A 12 30.20 14.71 8.94
C THR A 12 30.85 13.39 8.51
N PRO A 13 31.89 12.89 9.25
CA PRO A 13 32.75 11.77 8.78
C PRO A 13 31.99 10.44 8.61
N TRP A 14 30.84 10.29 9.23
CA TRP A 14 30.04 9.07 9.21
C TRP A 14 29.23 8.89 7.92
N LEU A 15 28.95 9.96 7.15
CA LEU A 15 28.33 9.87 5.82
C LEU A 15 29.28 9.26 4.77
N SER A 16 30.58 9.31 5.00
CA SER A 16 31.60 8.76 4.12
C SER A 16 31.94 7.29 4.41
N SER A 17 31.44 6.70 5.51
CA SER A 17 31.69 5.31 5.89
C SER A 17 30.46 4.43 5.57
N PRO A 18 30.44 3.69 4.43
CA PRO A 18 29.24 3.03 3.90
C PRO A 18 28.70 1.84 4.71
N ARG A 19 29.38 1.41 5.77
CA ARG A 19 29.13 0.12 6.43
C ARG A 19 28.97 0.19 7.95
N SER A 20 28.87 1.36 8.56
CA SER A 20 28.71 1.42 10.02
C SER A 20 27.23 1.36 10.40
N VAL A 21 26.89 0.45 11.32
CA VAL A 21 25.57 0.39 11.98
C VAL A 21 25.22 1.75 12.58
N GLU A 22 26.20 2.46 13.09
CA GLU A 22 26.11 3.80 13.66
C GLU A 22 25.61 4.85 12.63
N GLY A 23 26.13 4.83 11.40
CA GLY A 23 25.62 5.70 10.32
C GLY A 23 24.17 5.42 9.93
N GLY A 24 23.75 4.16 9.99
CA GLY A 24 22.34 3.78 9.77
C GLY A 24 21.41 4.33 10.87
N LEU A 25 21.79 4.21 12.13
CA LEU A 25 21.02 4.74 13.25
C LEU A 25 20.90 6.26 13.18
N GLN A 26 21.97 6.97 12.84
CA GLN A 26 21.94 8.42 12.68
C GLN A 26 21.02 8.86 11.53
N LEU A 27 20.96 8.13 10.42
CA LEU A 27 19.99 8.40 9.36
C LEU A 27 18.54 8.24 9.84
N ILE A 28 18.26 7.23 10.64
CA ILE A 28 16.94 7.01 11.24
C ILE A 28 16.55 8.17 12.16
N GLU A 29 17.46 8.63 13.00
CA GLU A 29 17.24 9.79 13.88
C GLU A 29 16.96 11.06 13.09
N LEU A 30 17.78 11.35 12.07
CA LEU A 30 17.59 12.52 11.21
C LEU A 30 16.25 12.50 10.46
N LEU A 31 15.79 11.35 9.99
CA LEU A 31 14.47 11.21 9.37
C LEU A 31 13.35 11.45 10.38
N GLY A 32 13.49 10.98 11.62
CA GLY A 32 12.57 11.27 12.73
C GLY A 32 12.51 12.76 13.07
N GLU A 33 13.67 13.45 13.11
CA GLU A 33 13.73 14.90 13.28
C GLU A 33 13.08 15.65 12.12
N CYS A 34 13.29 15.21 10.87
CA CYS A 34 12.60 15.78 9.71
C CYS A 34 11.09 15.68 9.87
N ALA A 35 10.56 14.53 10.28
CA ALA A 35 9.13 14.34 10.51
C ALA A 35 8.61 15.32 11.57
N SER A 36 9.36 15.54 12.64
CA SER A 36 9.03 16.48 13.72
C SER A 36 9.00 17.92 13.21
N HIS A 37 10.02 18.34 12.47
CA HIS A 37 10.10 19.69 11.91
C HIS A 37 9.04 19.94 10.82
N VAL A 38 8.72 18.95 10.00
CA VAL A 38 7.61 19.01 9.03
C VAL A 38 6.28 19.20 9.75
N THR A 39 6.04 18.47 10.82
CA THR A 39 4.83 18.59 11.64
C THR A 39 4.73 19.99 12.27
N ALA A 40 5.85 20.52 12.75
CA ALA A 40 5.95 21.87 13.32
C ALA A 40 5.95 22.99 12.25
N ARG A 41 5.91 22.66 10.94
CA ARG A 41 6.02 23.59 9.80
C ARG A 41 7.28 24.45 9.82
N CYS A 42 8.36 23.96 10.39
CA CYS A 42 9.65 24.64 10.47
C CYS A 42 10.46 24.39 9.18
N LEU A 43 10.07 25.02 8.06
CA LEU A 43 10.64 24.80 6.73
C LEU A 43 12.17 24.93 6.67
N HIS A 44 12.73 25.91 7.39
CA HIS A 44 14.18 26.12 7.42
C HIS A 44 14.91 24.91 8.05
N SER A 45 14.43 24.44 9.19
CA SER A 45 15.01 23.27 9.88
C SER A 45 14.89 22.01 9.05
N VAL A 46 13.76 21.82 8.34
CA VAL A 46 13.59 20.71 7.41
C VAL A 46 14.61 20.78 6.30
N ASN A 47 14.77 21.94 5.64
CA ASN A 47 15.73 22.13 4.53
C ASN A 47 17.15 21.77 4.99
N THR A 48 17.60 22.30 6.12
CA THR A 48 18.93 21.99 6.66
C THR A 48 19.12 20.49 6.91
N ARG A 49 18.11 19.81 7.46
CA ARG A 49 18.19 18.35 7.69
C ARG A 49 18.20 17.57 6.38
N LEU A 50 17.37 17.94 5.40
CA LEU A 50 17.37 17.31 4.09
C LEU A 50 18.71 17.49 3.36
N GLU A 51 19.36 18.65 3.47
CA GLU A 51 20.71 18.88 2.94
C GLU A 51 21.71 17.90 3.55
N HIS A 52 21.68 17.73 4.87
CA HIS A 52 22.56 16.78 5.57
C HIS A 52 22.34 15.33 5.09
N ILE A 53 21.08 14.89 4.95
CA ILE A 53 20.76 13.52 4.55
C ILE A 53 21.04 13.30 3.06
N SER A 54 20.85 14.32 2.20
CA SER A 54 21.09 14.26 0.75
C SER A 54 22.54 13.94 0.38
N LEU A 55 23.46 14.04 1.32
CA LEU A 55 24.84 13.60 1.15
C LEU A 55 24.98 12.06 1.15
N ALA A 56 23.94 11.32 1.55
CA ALA A 56 23.93 9.87 1.49
C ALA A 56 23.82 9.40 0.02
N PRO A 57 24.69 8.49 -0.45
CA PRO A 57 24.68 8.06 -1.85
C PRO A 57 23.42 7.23 -2.15
N PRO A 58 22.69 7.51 -3.24
CA PRO A 58 21.45 6.78 -3.60
C PRO A 58 21.71 5.32 -4.02
N LYS A 59 22.96 4.93 -4.24
CA LYS A 59 23.40 3.57 -4.55
C LYS A 59 24.12 2.89 -3.37
N GLY A 60 23.85 3.32 -2.14
CA GLY A 60 24.48 2.83 -0.93
C GLY A 60 23.82 1.58 -0.34
N THR A 61 23.97 1.44 0.98
CA THR A 61 23.28 0.39 1.77
C THR A 61 21.76 0.53 1.70
N ALA A 62 21.01 -0.52 2.06
CA ALA A 62 19.55 -0.50 2.11
C ALA A 62 19.03 0.75 2.84
N ILE A 63 19.57 1.07 4.02
CA ILE A 63 19.13 2.23 4.80
C ILE A 63 19.39 3.58 4.09
N GLN A 64 20.48 3.70 3.32
CA GLN A 64 20.76 4.92 2.56
C GLN A 64 19.80 5.07 1.39
N ARG A 65 19.45 3.98 0.72
CA ARG A 65 18.45 3.99 -0.36
C ARG A 65 17.06 4.34 0.17
N ILE A 66 16.66 3.73 1.28
CA ILE A 66 15.40 4.06 1.96
C ILE A 66 15.37 5.54 2.35
N ALA A 67 16.44 6.06 2.94
CA ALA A 67 16.54 7.47 3.33
C ALA A 67 16.30 8.40 2.14
N SER A 68 16.79 8.06 0.94
CA SER A 68 16.57 8.88 -0.26
C SER A 68 15.09 8.98 -0.63
N TYR A 69 14.30 7.90 -0.48
CA TYR A 69 12.86 7.93 -0.73
C TYR A 69 12.08 8.73 0.31
N PHE A 70 12.50 8.65 1.59
CA PHE A 70 11.92 9.51 2.63
C PHE A 70 12.22 10.99 2.41
N ILE A 71 13.45 11.34 1.95
CA ILE A 71 13.81 12.71 1.56
C ILE A 71 12.88 13.20 0.44
N GLU A 72 12.70 12.40 -0.61
CA GLU A 72 11.80 12.75 -1.71
C GLU A 72 10.37 12.96 -1.20
N ALA A 73 9.90 12.09 -0.31
CA ALA A 73 8.58 12.19 0.29
C ALA A 73 8.39 13.45 1.18
N PHE A 74 9.39 13.79 1.99
CA PHE A 74 9.36 15.02 2.78
C PHE A 74 9.40 16.27 1.90
N ALA A 75 10.22 16.27 0.86
CA ALA A 75 10.26 17.37 -0.11
C ALA A 75 8.91 17.54 -0.81
N ASP A 76 8.28 16.46 -1.25
CA ASP A 76 6.94 16.49 -1.86
C ASP A 76 5.89 17.06 -0.88
N ARG A 77 5.91 16.63 0.38
CA ARG A 77 5.02 17.16 1.43
C ARG A 77 5.18 18.66 1.63
N MET A 78 6.41 19.15 1.65
CA MET A 78 6.68 20.59 1.76
C MET A 78 6.19 21.34 0.52
N LEU A 79 6.44 20.82 -0.68
CA LEU A 79 6.04 21.41 -1.95
C LEU A 79 4.51 21.49 -2.10
N LYS A 80 3.74 20.61 -1.47
CA LYS A 80 2.26 20.70 -1.43
C LYS A 80 1.76 22.01 -0.83
N SER A 81 2.55 22.67 0.04
CA SER A 81 2.25 24.00 0.55
C SER A 81 2.32 25.09 -0.56
N PHE A 82 3.03 24.81 -1.64
CA PHE A 82 3.18 25.67 -2.81
C PHE A 82 2.42 25.07 -3.99
N THR A 83 1.10 25.17 -3.97
CA THR A 83 0.19 24.45 -4.88
C THR A 83 0.53 24.61 -6.37
N GLY A 84 0.96 25.80 -6.81
CA GLY A 84 1.36 26.06 -8.20
C GLY A 84 2.63 25.28 -8.59
N LEU A 85 3.65 25.32 -7.75
CA LEU A 85 4.91 24.62 -7.97
C LEU A 85 4.72 23.09 -7.91
N HIS A 86 3.95 22.60 -6.94
CA HIS A 86 3.63 21.19 -6.82
C HIS A 86 2.89 20.65 -8.06
N LYS A 87 1.88 21.37 -8.55
CA LYS A 87 1.17 21.00 -9.78
C LYS A 87 2.10 20.98 -11.00
N ALA A 88 2.96 21.99 -11.15
CA ALA A 88 3.90 22.06 -12.27
C ALA A 88 4.88 20.88 -12.27
N LEU A 89 5.43 20.52 -11.12
CA LEU A 89 6.35 19.38 -11.01
C LEU A 89 5.65 18.03 -11.24
N ASN A 90 4.44 17.86 -10.72
CA ASN A 90 3.69 16.60 -10.91
C ASN A 90 3.19 16.43 -12.35
N SER A 91 2.88 17.52 -13.07
CA SER A 91 2.51 17.43 -14.49
C SER A 91 3.66 16.97 -15.40
N MET A 92 4.89 17.03 -14.92
CA MET A 92 6.08 16.53 -15.64
C MET A 92 6.39 15.04 -15.35
N LYS A 93 5.76 14.44 -14.34
CA LYS A 93 5.94 13.03 -14.00
C LYS A 93 5.03 12.20 -14.89
N ILE A 94 5.61 11.60 -15.93
CA ILE A 94 4.92 10.65 -16.79
C ILE A 94 5.48 9.26 -16.45
N SER A 95 4.69 8.46 -15.74
CA SER A 95 4.94 7.02 -15.66
C SER A 95 4.28 6.35 -16.86
N SER A 96 4.96 5.45 -17.54
CA SER A 96 4.31 4.67 -18.59
C SER A 96 3.66 3.43 -17.97
N VAL A 97 2.44 3.12 -18.39
CA VAL A 97 1.73 1.89 -17.98
C VAL A 97 2.59 0.65 -18.19
N SER A 98 3.37 0.62 -19.27
CA SER A 98 4.29 -0.48 -19.58
C SER A 98 5.40 -0.64 -18.52
N GLU A 99 5.90 0.47 -17.95
CA GLU A 99 6.89 0.40 -16.87
C GLU A 99 6.29 -0.07 -15.57
N GLU A 100 5.08 0.37 -15.25
CA GLU A 100 4.34 -0.09 -14.07
C GLU A 100 4.08 -1.60 -14.14
N ILE A 101 3.58 -2.11 -15.25
CA ILE A 101 3.39 -3.54 -15.50
C ILE A 101 4.73 -4.31 -15.37
N LEU A 102 5.81 -3.77 -15.93
CA LEU A 102 7.14 -4.40 -15.83
C LEU A 102 7.59 -4.49 -14.38
N VAL A 103 7.45 -3.42 -13.61
CA VAL A 103 7.89 -3.35 -12.21
C VAL A 103 7.08 -4.30 -11.32
N GLN A 104 5.77 -4.39 -11.54
CA GLN A 104 4.91 -5.34 -10.84
C GLN A 104 5.32 -6.80 -11.15
N LYS A 105 5.62 -7.10 -12.43
CA LYS A 105 6.13 -8.40 -12.84
C LYS A 105 7.47 -8.73 -12.19
N LEU A 106 8.43 -7.79 -12.19
CA LEU A 106 9.73 -7.97 -11.53
C LEU A 106 9.56 -8.24 -10.03
N PHE A 107 8.68 -7.50 -9.37
CA PHE A 107 8.39 -7.72 -7.95
C PHE A 107 7.78 -9.10 -7.71
N TYR A 108 6.83 -9.53 -8.54
CA TYR A 108 6.28 -10.88 -8.47
C TYR A 108 7.36 -11.97 -8.68
N GLU A 109 8.21 -11.81 -9.68
CA GLU A 109 9.23 -12.81 -10.02
C GLU A 109 10.29 -12.98 -8.92
N HIS A 110 10.66 -11.90 -8.24
CA HIS A 110 11.75 -11.89 -7.29
C HIS A 110 11.32 -11.86 -5.82
N CYS A 111 10.09 -11.44 -5.52
CA CYS A 111 9.58 -11.40 -4.15
C CYS A 111 8.74 -12.64 -3.85
N PRO A 112 9.11 -13.49 -2.87
CA PRO A 112 8.40 -14.73 -2.60
C PRO A 112 7.01 -14.51 -2.01
N PHE A 113 6.75 -13.37 -1.38
CA PHE A 113 5.50 -13.12 -0.64
C PHE A 113 4.26 -13.21 -1.53
N LEU A 114 4.29 -12.60 -2.73
CA LEU A 114 3.18 -12.65 -3.67
C LEU A 114 2.94 -14.08 -4.21
N LYS A 115 4.03 -14.82 -4.46
CA LYS A 115 3.93 -16.23 -4.89
C LYS A 115 3.24 -17.09 -3.84
N TYR A 116 3.57 -16.87 -2.56
CA TYR A 116 2.91 -17.55 -1.44
C TYR A 116 1.45 -17.14 -1.34
N ALA A 117 1.13 -15.85 -1.43
CA ALA A 117 -0.23 -15.37 -1.40
C ALA A 117 -1.07 -16.02 -2.51
N TYR A 118 -0.58 -16.07 -3.74
CA TYR A 118 -1.25 -16.71 -4.86
C TYR A 118 -1.44 -18.22 -4.66
N LEU A 119 -0.42 -18.91 -4.15
CA LEU A 119 -0.51 -20.33 -3.87
C LEU A 119 -1.60 -20.65 -2.83
N ILE A 120 -1.61 -19.91 -1.72
CA ILE A 120 -2.58 -20.09 -0.64
C ILE A 120 -3.99 -19.75 -1.14
N THR A 121 -4.14 -18.65 -1.87
CA THR A 121 -5.43 -18.21 -2.45
C THR A 121 -5.98 -19.26 -3.40
N ASN A 122 -5.15 -19.75 -4.34
CA ASN A 122 -5.59 -20.77 -5.29
C ASN A 122 -5.96 -22.08 -4.58
N ARG A 123 -5.22 -22.46 -3.54
CA ARG A 123 -5.55 -23.63 -2.72
C ARG A 123 -6.91 -23.46 -2.03
N ALA A 124 -7.15 -22.30 -1.40
CA ALA A 124 -8.43 -22.01 -0.75
C ALA A 124 -9.61 -22.02 -1.75
N ILE A 125 -9.40 -21.48 -2.96
CA ILE A 125 -10.41 -21.52 -4.04
C ILE A 125 -10.69 -22.98 -4.43
N MET A 126 -9.66 -23.79 -4.64
CA MET A 126 -9.81 -25.19 -5.01
C MET A 126 -10.64 -25.98 -4.00
N GLU A 127 -10.40 -25.73 -2.70
CA GLU A 127 -11.14 -26.38 -1.60
C GLU A 127 -12.57 -25.88 -1.49
N ALA A 128 -12.76 -24.54 -1.49
CA ALA A 128 -14.11 -23.96 -1.34
C ALA A 128 -15.02 -24.24 -2.54
N MET A 129 -14.46 -24.43 -3.73
CA MET A 129 -15.19 -24.66 -4.97
C MET A 129 -15.22 -26.14 -5.38
N GLU A 130 -14.91 -27.06 -4.46
CA GLU A 130 -15.01 -28.49 -4.73
C GLU A 130 -16.46 -28.86 -5.12
N GLY A 131 -16.64 -29.64 -6.19
CA GLY A 131 -17.95 -30.05 -6.70
C GLY A 131 -18.76 -28.97 -7.42
N GLU A 132 -18.33 -27.72 -7.40
CA GLU A 132 -19.06 -26.63 -8.08
C GLU A 132 -18.87 -26.69 -9.59
N LYS A 133 -19.99 -26.56 -10.32
CA LYS A 133 -20.01 -26.60 -11.80
C LYS A 133 -19.84 -25.21 -12.43
N VAL A 134 -20.20 -24.16 -11.71
CA VAL A 134 -20.11 -22.77 -12.16
C VAL A 134 -19.42 -21.96 -11.08
N VAL A 135 -18.21 -21.52 -11.35
CA VAL A 135 -17.39 -20.76 -10.41
C VAL A 135 -17.20 -19.34 -10.94
N HIS A 136 -17.49 -18.37 -10.12
CA HIS A 136 -17.25 -16.97 -10.41
C HIS A 136 -16.26 -16.38 -9.39
N ILE A 137 -15.12 -15.92 -9.88
CA ILE A 137 -14.09 -15.25 -9.08
C ILE A 137 -14.16 -13.75 -9.36
N ILE A 138 -14.23 -12.96 -8.32
CA ILE A 138 -14.07 -11.50 -8.39
C ILE A 138 -12.69 -11.18 -7.88
N ASP A 139 -11.83 -10.66 -8.73
CA ASP A 139 -10.49 -10.19 -8.41
C ASP A 139 -10.51 -8.66 -8.36
N LEU A 140 -10.35 -8.11 -7.16
CA LEU A 140 -10.46 -6.67 -6.92
C LEU A 140 -9.24 -5.89 -7.41
N TYR A 141 -8.15 -6.57 -7.78
CA TYR A 141 -6.97 -5.94 -8.38
C TYR A 141 -6.07 -6.99 -9.07
N PRO A 142 -6.44 -7.48 -10.25
CA PRO A 142 -5.62 -8.44 -10.98
C PRO A 142 -4.33 -7.78 -11.48
N VAL A 143 -3.19 -8.31 -11.06
CA VAL A 143 -1.87 -7.78 -11.41
C VAL A 143 -1.17 -8.70 -12.39
N GLU A 144 -1.02 -9.97 -12.04
CA GLU A 144 -0.29 -10.97 -12.81
C GLU A 144 -1.18 -12.14 -13.22
N PRO A 145 -1.24 -12.46 -14.52
CA PRO A 145 -2.03 -13.60 -15.04
C PRO A 145 -1.60 -14.95 -14.48
N GLU A 146 -0.35 -15.09 -14.07
CA GLU A 146 0.26 -16.33 -13.59
C GLU A 146 -0.54 -16.99 -12.46
N GLN A 147 -1.14 -16.20 -11.56
CA GLN A 147 -2.01 -16.72 -10.50
C GLN A 147 -3.16 -17.55 -11.10
N TRP A 148 -3.86 -16.96 -12.05
CA TRP A 148 -5.06 -17.53 -12.64
C TRP A 148 -4.73 -18.63 -13.66
N ILE A 149 -3.60 -18.52 -14.38
CA ILE A 149 -3.06 -19.57 -15.23
C ILE A 149 -2.84 -20.85 -14.41
N ARG A 150 -2.21 -20.74 -13.23
CA ARG A 150 -2.00 -21.87 -12.33
C ARG A 150 -3.32 -22.44 -11.79
N LEU A 151 -4.30 -21.59 -11.52
CA LEU A 151 -5.63 -22.06 -11.12
C LEU A 151 -6.32 -22.82 -12.26
N LEU A 152 -6.28 -22.31 -13.51
CA LEU A 152 -6.81 -23.01 -14.68
C LEU A 152 -6.16 -24.40 -14.84
N GLN A 153 -4.84 -24.47 -14.72
CA GLN A 153 -4.10 -25.75 -14.77
C GLN A 153 -4.55 -26.71 -13.67
N ALA A 154 -4.74 -26.23 -12.44
CA ALA A 154 -5.23 -27.06 -11.33
C ALA A 154 -6.67 -27.52 -11.56
N LEU A 155 -7.54 -26.66 -12.11
CA LEU A 155 -8.93 -27.00 -12.40
C LEU A 155 -9.06 -28.00 -13.56
N SER A 156 -8.14 -27.99 -14.53
CA SER A 156 -8.17 -28.89 -15.70
C SER A 156 -8.01 -30.36 -15.34
N VAL A 157 -7.32 -30.66 -14.23
CA VAL A 157 -7.05 -32.03 -13.78
C VAL A 157 -8.05 -32.55 -12.74
N ARG A 158 -9.14 -31.84 -12.50
CA ARG A 158 -10.22 -32.29 -11.59
C ARG A 158 -10.87 -33.58 -12.12
N GLN A 159 -11.10 -34.55 -11.24
CA GLN A 159 -11.75 -35.83 -11.58
C GLN A 159 -13.19 -35.61 -12.08
N GLU A 160 -13.88 -34.61 -11.58
CA GLU A 160 -15.27 -34.28 -11.89
C GLU A 160 -15.40 -33.42 -13.17
N GLY A 161 -14.27 -33.10 -13.83
CA GLY A 161 -14.17 -32.15 -14.92
C GLY A 161 -14.02 -30.70 -14.46
N ALA A 162 -13.53 -29.85 -15.37
CA ALA A 162 -13.34 -28.43 -15.09
C ALA A 162 -14.71 -27.71 -14.99
N PRO A 163 -14.88 -26.77 -14.04
CA PRO A 163 -16.09 -25.95 -13.95
C PRO A 163 -16.16 -24.93 -15.09
N HIS A 164 -17.34 -24.38 -15.35
CA HIS A 164 -17.46 -23.12 -16.05
C HIS A 164 -16.86 -22.00 -15.18
N LEU A 165 -15.69 -21.51 -15.55
CA LEU A 165 -14.97 -20.49 -14.78
C LEU A 165 -15.24 -19.10 -15.37
N LYS A 166 -15.71 -18.20 -14.52
CA LYS A 166 -15.78 -16.76 -14.81
C LYS A 166 -14.85 -16.02 -13.87
N ILE A 167 -14.03 -15.12 -14.39
CA ILE A 167 -13.23 -14.18 -13.60
C ILE A 167 -13.64 -12.76 -13.96
N THR A 168 -14.08 -11.99 -12.98
CA THR A 168 -14.30 -10.55 -13.10
C THR A 168 -13.11 -9.84 -12.49
N GLY A 169 -12.33 -9.15 -13.32
CA GLY A 169 -11.15 -8.39 -12.89
C GLY A 169 -11.43 -6.91 -12.86
N ILE A 170 -11.09 -6.24 -11.75
CA ILE A 170 -11.25 -4.80 -11.55
C ILE A 170 -9.88 -4.14 -11.51
N HIS A 171 -9.60 -3.22 -12.43
CA HIS A 171 -8.35 -2.46 -12.47
C HIS A 171 -8.57 -1.10 -13.12
N GLU A 172 -7.83 -0.07 -12.68
CA GLU A 172 -7.95 1.27 -13.26
C GLU A 172 -7.33 1.39 -14.68
N GLN A 173 -6.36 0.53 -14.99
CA GLN A 173 -5.67 0.51 -16.28
C GLN A 173 -6.28 -0.57 -17.18
N ASN A 174 -6.88 -0.15 -18.29
CA ASN A 174 -7.48 -1.07 -19.25
C ASN A 174 -6.46 -2.04 -19.88
N GLU A 175 -5.22 -1.59 -20.06
CA GLU A 175 -4.13 -2.38 -20.65
C GLU A 175 -3.81 -3.63 -19.83
N VAL A 176 -3.88 -3.53 -18.50
CA VAL A 176 -3.70 -4.67 -17.58
C VAL A 176 -4.80 -5.69 -17.80
N LEU A 177 -6.06 -5.24 -17.88
CA LEU A 177 -7.22 -6.11 -18.08
C LEU A 177 -7.22 -6.78 -19.45
N VAL A 178 -6.82 -6.05 -20.50
CA VAL A 178 -6.69 -6.61 -21.86
C VAL A 178 -5.61 -7.70 -21.91
N ARG A 179 -4.45 -7.46 -21.28
CA ARG A 179 -3.38 -8.47 -21.17
C ARG A 179 -3.87 -9.71 -20.42
N MET A 180 -4.58 -9.49 -19.31
CA MET A 180 -5.16 -10.56 -18.50
C MET A 180 -6.14 -11.42 -19.32
N ASP A 181 -7.10 -10.79 -19.98
CA ASP A 181 -8.11 -11.45 -20.79
C ASP A 181 -7.46 -12.31 -21.89
N LEU A 182 -6.49 -11.76 -22.62
CA LEU A 182 -5.81 -12.45 -23.70
C LEU A 182 -5.09 -13.72 -23.21
N GLN A 183 -4.27 -13.59 -22.16
CA GLN A 183 -3.46 -14.71 -21.66
C GLN A 183 -4.31 -15.80 -21.01
N LEU A 184 -5.36 -15.41 -20.28
CA LEU A 184 -6.25 -16.39 -19.64
C LEU A 184 -7.13 -17.12 -20.64
N LYS A 185 -7.60 -16.46 -21.69
CA LYS A 185 -8.33 -17.13 -22.78
C LYS A 185 -7.46 -18.12 -23.52
N GLU A 186 -6.24 -17.73 -23.88
CA GLU A 186 -5.28 -18.62 -24.54
C GLU A 186 -5.04 -19.90 -23.73
N GLU A 187 -4.81 -19.76 -22.43
CA GLU A 187 -4.58 -20.91 -21.53
C GLU A 187 -5.85 -21.75 -21.35
N ALA A 188 -7.01 -21.12 -21.18
CA ALA A 188 -8.28 -21.83 -21.02
C ALA A 188 -8.62 -22.64 -22.29
N ASP A 189 -8.40 -22.09 -23.48
CA ASP A 189 -8.60 -22.77 -24.77
C ASP A 189 -7.64 -23.96 -24.88
N ARG A 190 -6.37 -23.81 -24.51
CA ARG A 190 -5.37 -24.87 -24.49
C ARG A 190 -5.77 -26.03 -23.58
N LEU A 191 -6.40 -25.72 -22.44
CA LEU A 191 -6.86 -26.68 -21.44
C LEU A 191 -8.30 -27.17 -21.68
N SER A 192 -8.99 -26.65 -22.70
CA SER A 192 -10.40 -26.95 -23.01
C SER A 192 -11.34 -26.65 -21.82
N ILE A 193 -11.08 -25.58 -21.08
CA ILE A 193 -11.92 -25.15 -19.96
C ILE A 193 -12.92 -24.10 -20.45
N PRO A 194 -14.22 -24.25 -20.16
CA PRO A 194 -15.21 -23.20 -20.42
C PRO A 194 -14.90 -21.97 -19.56
N PHE A 195 -14.38 -20.91 -20.19
CA PHE A 195 -13.84 -19.73 -19.48
C PHE A 195 -14.44 -18.43 -20.01
N ARG A 196 -14.64 -17.48 -19.10
CA ARG A 196 -15.01 -16.11 -19.44
C ARG A 196 -14.28 -15.11 -18.53
N PHE A 197 -13.63 -14.13 -19.12
CA PHE A 197 -13.13 -12.96 -18.41
C PHE A 197 -14.09 -11.78 -18.56
N ASN A 198 -14.33 -11.04 -17.48
CA ASN A 198 -15.17 -9.84 -17.45
C ASN A 198 -14.33 -8.66 -16.92
N PRO A 199 -13.78 -7.78 -17.78
CA PRO A 199 -13.00 -6.65 -17.38
C PRO A 199 -13.88 -5.50 -16.87
N ILE A 200 -13.52 -4.89 -15.75
CA ILE A 200 -14.17 -3.68 -15.23
C ILE A 200 -13.08 -2.62 -14.98
N VAL A 201 -13.11 -1.54 -15.75
CA VAL A 201 -12.18 -0.43 -15.57
C VAL A 201 -12.69 0.49 -14.47
N SER A 202 -12.15 0.32 -13.27
CA SER A 202 -12.52 1.09 -12.08
C SER A 202 -11.44 0.98 -11.01
N THR A 203 -11.45 1.91 -10.07
CA THR A 203 -10.79 1.73 -8.77
C THR A 203 -11.76 1.10 -7.78
N ILE A 204 -11.25 0.47 -6.71
CA ILE A 204 -12.08 -0.16 -5.69
C ILE A 204 -13.02 0.86 -5.00
N GLU A 205 -12.59 2.12 -4.86
CA GLU A 205 -13.37 3.17 -4.23
C GLU A 205 -14.57 3.64 -5.07
N ASN A 206 -14.49 3.45 -6.38
CA ASN A 206 -15.49 3.89 -7.37
C ASN A 206 -16.24 2.69 -7.99
N LEU A 207 -15.99 1.48 -7.50
CA LEU A 207 -16.59 0.27 -8.05
C LEU A 207 -18.09 0.25 -7.83
N ASP A 208 -18.82 0.16 -8.93
CA ASP A 208 -20.24 -0.18 -8.89
C ASP A 208 -20.40 -1.69 -8.71
N ILE A 209 -20.89 -2.10 -7.56
CA ILE A 209 -21.07 -3.50 -7.19
C ILE A 209 -22.05 -4.23 -8.13
N GLU A 210 -23.05 -3.53 -8.67
CA GLU A 210 -24.00 -4.12 -9.63
C GLU A 210 -23.31 -4.48 -10.97
N SER A 211 -22.22 -3.79 -11.31
CA SER A 211 -21.43 -4.06 -12.52
C SER A 211 -20.68 -5.39 -12.49
N LEU A 212 -20.53 -6.02 -11.32
CA LEU A 212 -19.86 -7.32 -11.16
C LEU A 212 -20.58 -8.44 -11.92
N GLY A 213 -21.86 -8.27 -12.23
CA GLY A 213 -22.64 -9.20 -13.04
C GLY A 213 -22.74 -10.60 -12.43
N ILE A 214 -22.93 -10.65 -11.09
CA ILE A 214 -23.10 -11.89 -10.33
C ILE A 214 -24.47 -12.47 -10.65
N LYS A 215 -24.52 -13.78 -10.87
CA LYS A 215 -25.77 -14.48 -11.19
C LYS A 215 -26.13 -15.49 -10.10
N THR A 216 -27.42 -15.70 -9.91
CA THR A 216 -27.91 -16.77 -9.03
C THR A 216 -27.41 -18.13 -9.50
N GLY A 217 -26.88 -18.93 -8.59
CA GLY A 217 -26.36 -20.28 -8.88
C GLY A 217 -24.88 -20.32 -9.26
N GLU A 218 -24.17 -19.18 -9.30
CA GLU A 218 -22.72 -19.14 -9.38
C GLU A 218 -22.11 -19.31 -7.96
N ALA A 219 -21.14 -20.21 -7.82
CA ALA A 219 -20.33 -20.30 -6.61
C ALA A 219 -19.30 -19.15 -6.63
N LEU A 220 -19.44 -18.20 -5.71
CA LEU A 220 -18.73 -16.94 -5.70
C LEU A 220 -17.50 -16.97 -4.80
N ALA A 221 -16.34 -16.55 -5.32
CA ALA A 221 -15.15 -16.19 -4.55
C ALA A 221 -14.79 -14.73 -4.76
N VAL A 222 -14.43 -14.02 -3.70
CA VAL A 222 -13.94 -12.63 -3.75
C VAL A 222 -12.49 -12.60 -3.29
N ILE A 223 -11.62 -12.03 -4.10
CA ILE A 223 -10.18 -11.97 -3.84
C ILE A 223 -9.74 -10.51 -3.81
N SER A 224 -9.10 -10.15 -2.72
CA SER A 224 -8.46 -8.84 -2.56
C SER A 224 -6.98 -9.02 -2.24
N LEU A 225 -6.14 -8.48 -3.11
CA LEU A 225 -4.70 -8.47 -2.92
C LEU A 225 -4.22 -7.04 -2.79
N LEU A 226 -3.81 -6.64 -1.58
CA LEU A 226 -3.22 -5.34 -1.26
C LEU A 226 -4.08 -4.14 -1.70
N GLN A 227 -5.40 -4.20 -1.49
CA GLN A 227 -6.32 -3.16 -1.97
C GLN A 227 -7.24 -2.57 -0.89
N LEU A 228 -7.70 -3.40 0.07
CA LEU A 228 -8.72 -2.95 1.02
C LEU A 228 -8.23 -1.82 1.93
N HIS A 229 -6.92 -1.77 2.22
CA HIS A 229 -6.35 -0.69 3.04
C HIS A 229 -6.61 0.70 2.44
N SER A 230 -6.78 0.84 1.13
CA SER A 230 -7.10 2.11 0.47
C SER A 230 -8.48 2.65 0.87
N LEU A 231 -9.43 1.76 1.18
CA LEU A 231 -10.78 2.11 1.65
C LEU A 231 -10.77 2.70 3.08
N LEU A 232 -9.66 2.58 3.80
CA LEU A 232 -9.46 3.25 5.09
C LEU A 232 -9.18 4.75 4.93
N ALA A 233 -9.06 5.26 3.70
CA ALA A 233 -8.88 6.68 3.44
C ALA A 233 -10.13 7.48 3.89
N ILE A 234 -9.92 8.40 4.83
CA ILE A 234 -10.96 9.20 5.46
C ILE A 234 -11.01 10.57 4.76
N ASP A 235 -12.22 11.03 4.42
CA ASP A 235 -12.39 12.38 3.89
C ASP A 235 -12.05 13.42 4.98
N GLU A 236 -11.31 14.47 4.63
CA GLU A 236 -10.93 15.54 5.58
C GLU A 236 -12.12 16.18 6.29
N VAL A 237 -13.29 16.19 5.65
CA VAL A 237 -14.51 16.75 6.25
C VAL A 237 -14.93 15.94 7.47
N VAL A 238 -14.79 14.61 7.42
CA VAL A 238 -15.10 13.72 8.54
C VAL A 238 -14.09 13.90 9.66
N VAL A 239 -12.80 14.02 9.32
CA VAL A 239 -11.73 14.25 10.30
C VAL A 239 -11.94 15.59 11.03
N ARG A 240 -12.24 16.65 10.30
CA ARG A 240 -12.50 17.98 10.89
C ARG A 240 -13.73 17.99 11.80
N ARG A 241 -14.82 17.31 11.41
CA ARG A 241 -16.00 17.14 12.27
C ARG A 241 -15.66 16.42 13.56
N ASN A 242 -14.93 15.32 13.46
CA ASN A 242 -14.55 14.55 14.65
C ASN A 242 -13.59 15.32 15.54
N GLN A 243 -12.64 16.08 14.98
CA GLN A 243 -11.76 16.96 15.76
C GLN A 243 -12.52 18.09 16.43
N GLN A 244 -13.49 18.72 15.76
CA GLN A 244 -14.34 19.75 16.35
C GLN A 244 -15.25 19.19 17.45
N SER A 245 -15.81 17.99 17.24
CA SER A 245 -16.58 17.30 18.27
C SER A 245 -15.72 16.93 19.48
N LEU A 246 -14.49 16.47 19.25
CA LEU A 246 -13.54 16.15 20.33
C LEU A 246 -13.09 17.41 21.09
N GLN A 247 -12.84 18.52 20.39
CA GLN A 247 -12.53 19.80 21.02
C GLN A 247 -13.72 20.33 21.84
N GLN A 248 -14.93 20.28 21.27
CA GLN A 248 -16.13 20.65 22.00
C GLN A 248 -16.36 19.77 23.24
N PHE A 249 -16.09 18.47 23.13
CA PHE A 249 -16.20 17.54 24.26
C PHE A 249 -15.17 17.86 25.34
N LEU A 250 -13.92 18.12 24.96
CA LEU A 250 -12.85 18.51 25.90
C LEU A 250 -13.09 19.88 26.54
N GLU A 251 -13.63 20.84 25.81
CA GLU A 251 -14.00 22.17 26.35
C GLU A 251 -15.22 22.08 27.29
N THR A 252 -16.15 21.15 27.06
CA THR A 252 -17.31 20.94 27.92
C THR A 252 -16.91 20.19 29.20
N ASP A 253 -15.99 19.24 29.13
CA ASP A 253 -15.51 18.48 30.29
C ASP A 253 -14.56 19.30 31.20
N LEU A 254 -13.82 20.27 30.66
CA LEU A 254 -12.98 21.18 31.47
C LEU A 254 -13.81 22.03 32.45
N ASN A 255 -15.08 22.24 32.15
CA ASN A 255 -16.00 22.94 33.07
C ASN A 255 -16.63 22.02 34.14
N HIS A 256 -16.44 20.71 34.04
CA HIS A 256 -16.96 19.70 34.97
C HIS A 256 -15.88 18.91 35.73
N LEU A 257 -14.58 19.23 35.54
CA LEU A 257 -13.45 18.50 36.14
C LEU A 257 -13.16 18.96 37.57
N TYR A 258 -14.14 18.78 38.46
CA TYR A 258 -13.86 18.73 39.90
C TYR A 258 -14.35 17.45 40.58
N ILE A 259 -14.71 16.40 39.89
CA ILE A 259 -14.94 15.06 40.46
C ILE A 259 -14.94 14.03 39.32
N ALA A 260 -13.91 13.24 39.20
CA ALA A 260 -13.89 11.79 38.96
C ALA A 260 -12.63 11.37 38.20
N SER A 261 -11.71 10.84 38.92
CA SER A 261 -10.71 9.88 38.39
C SER A 261 -11.44 8.63 37.95
N ALA A 262 -11.62 8.43 36.63
CA ALA A 262 -11.82 7.10 36.07
C ALA A 262 -11.79 7.10 34.53
N SER A 263 -10.98 6.21 33.99
CA SER A 263 -11.03 5.56 32.70
C SER A 263 -10.67 6.37 31.44
N SER A 264 -9.43 6.18 31.06
CA SER A 264 -8.82 6.38 29.75
C SER A 264 -9.32 5.35 28.71
N SER A 265 -10.61 5.31 28.38
CA SER A 265 -11.14 4.34 27.41
C SER A 265 -11.73 4.93 26.14
N THR A 266 -11.87 6.25 26.04
CA THR A 266 -12.54 6.87 24.88
C THR A 266 -11.67 7.08 23.64
N SER A 267 -10.35 7.08 23.77
CA SER A 267 -9.44 7.19 22.61
C SER A 267 -9.18 5.84 21.91
N SER A 268 -9.43 4.72 22.57
CA SER A 268 -9.27 3.38 22.00
C SER A 268 -10.49 2.90 21.19
N GLU A 269 -11.70 3.34 21.53
CA GLU A 269 -12.92 2.91 20.81
C GLU A 269 -13.07 3.57 19.44
N LEU A 270 -12.63 4.82 19.26
CA LEU A 270 -12.63 5.49 17.95
C LEU A 270 -11.64 4.89 16.92
N SER A 271 -10.67 4.11 17.40
CA SER A 271 -9.68 3.43 16.53
C SER A 271 -10.07 2.00 16.16
N LEU A 272 -11.16 1.47 16.71
CA LEU A 272 -11.57 0.08 16.56
C LEU A 272 -12.56 -0.16 15.41
N SER A 273 -13.27 0.87 14.92
CA SER A 273 -14.17 0.69 13.78
C SER A 273 -13.47 0.89 12.45
N ALA A 274 -13.84 0.08 11.46
CA ALA A 274 -13.43 0.27 10.08
C ALA A 274 -13.95 1.63 9.55
N SER A 275 -13.38 2.11 8.44
CA SER A 275 -13.95 3.30 7.81
C SER A 275 -15.35 3.00 7.27
N PRO A 276 -16.28 3.96 7.28
CA PRO A 276 -17.62 3.76 6.72
C PRO A 276 -17.61 3.30 5.26
N LYS A 277 -16.58 3.70 4.48
CA LYS A 277 -16.41 3.24 3.09
C LYS A 277 -16.13 1.74 3.05
N MET A 278 -15.20 1.25 3.88
CA MET A 278 -14.86 -0.16 3.93
C MET A 278 -16.02 -1.00 4.43
N GLU A 279 -16.72 -0.57 5.50
CA GLU A 279 -17.89 -1.26 6.02
C GLU A 279 -19.00 -1.37 4.96
N SER A 280 -19.31 -0.27 4.27
CA SER A 280 -20.29 -0.25 3.19
C SER A 280 -19.90 -1.15 2.03
N PHE A 281 -18.62 -1.15 1.64
CA PHE A 281 -18.10 -1.96 0.56
C PHE A 281 -18.19 -3.45 0.90
N LEU A 282 -17.68 -3.85 2.06
CA LEU A 282 -17.73 -5.24 2.52
C LEU A 282 -19.16 -5.74 2.69
N SER A 283 -20.04 -4.93 3.31
CA SER A 283 -21.46 -5.26 3.46
C SER A 283 -22.15 -5.47 2.11
N SER A 284 -21.81 -4.66 1.10
CA SER A 284 -22.33 -4.80 -0.25
C SER A 284 -21.89 -6.09 -0.94
N LEU A 285 -20.63 -6.50 -0.75
CA LEU A 285 -20.13 -7.77 -1.28
C LEU A 285 -20.73 -8.99 -0.55
N LEU A 286 -20.83 -8.93 0.79
CA LEU A 286 -21.36 -10.01 1.61
C LEU A 286 -22.85 -10.32 1.31
N ARG A 287 -23.61 -9.36 0.81
CA ARG A 287 -25.01 -9.58 0.36
C ARG A 287 -25.13 -10.64 -0.73
N PHE A 288 -24.09 -10.88 -1.50
CA PHE A 288 -24.06 -11.96 -2.50
C PHE A 288 -23.67 -13.31 -1.93
N SER A 289 -23.44 -13.39 -0.62
CA SER A 289 -23.10 -14.63 0.09
C SER A 289 -21.94 -15.41 -0.58
N PRO A 290 -20.73 -14.79 -0.74
CA PRO A 290 -19.61 -15.49 -1.33
C PRO A 290 -19.25 -16.73 -0.50
N LYS A 291 -18.96 -17.83 -1.15
CA LYS A 291 -18.44 -19.04 -0.48
C LYS A 291 -17.06 -18.84 0.11
N LEU A 292 -16.29 -17.96 -0.50
CA LEU A 292 -14.93 -17.65 -0.08
C LEU A 292 -14.64 -16.16 -0.28
N MET A 293 -14.02 -15.56 0.73
CA MET A 293 -13.36 -14.27 0.60
C MET A 293 -11.91 -14.42 1.07
N VAL A 294 -10.95 -14.06 0.23
CA VAL A 294 -9.53 -14.06 0.58
C VAL A 294 -9.03 -12.63 0.55
N ILE A 295 -8.50 -12.18 1.65
CA ILE A 295 -7.92 -10.85 1.82
C ILE A 295 -6.45 -11.02 2.15
N THR A 296 -5.58 -10.42 1.33
CA THR A 296 -4.13 -10.36 1.55
C THR A 296 -3.74 -8.91 1.72
N GLU A 297 -3.15 -8.57 2.86
CA GLU A 297 -2.72 -7.21 3.17
C GLU A 297 -1.32 -7.21 3.77
N GLN A 298 -0.68 -6.04 3.77
CA GLN A 298 0.63 -5.86 4.41
C GLN A 298 0.48 -5.79 5.93
N GLU A 299 1.21 -6.64 6.67
CA GLU A 299 1.27 -6.62 8.12
C GLU A 299 2.13 -5.43 8.60
N ALA A 300 1.56 -4.23 8.55
CA ALA A 300 2.21 -2.98 8.88
C ALA A 300 1.26 -2.06 9.67
N ASN A 301 1.76 -0.96 10.21
CA ASN A 301 0.95 0.06 10.85
C ASN A 301 1.28 1.44 10.26
N HIS A 302 0.78 1.70 9.04
CA HIS A 302 0.99 2.96 8.33
C HIS A 302 -0.21 3.92 8.49
N ASN A 303 -1.24 3.51 9.23
CA ASN A 303 -2.43 4.31 9.48
C ASN A 303 -2.38 5.14 10.77
N GLY A 304 -1.20 5.32 11.36
CA GLY A 304 -0.98 6.12 12.56
C GLY A 304 -1.50 7.56 12.44
N PHE A 305 -1.95 8.13 13.54
CA PHE A 305 -2.51 9.48 13.59
C PHE A 305 -1.48 10.57 13.28
N THR A 306 -0.27 10.44 13.83
CA THR A 306 0.78 11.43 13.64
C THR A 306 1.70 11.07 12.50
N LEU A 307 2.26 12.10 11.83
CA LEU A 307 3.27 11.88 10.80
C LEU A 307 4.49 11.16 11.36
N ILE A 308 4.90 11.49 12.59
CA ILE A 308 6.07 10.89 13.25
C ILE A 308 5.87 9.38 13.42
N GLU A 309 4.70 8.97 13.89
CA GLU A 309 4.34 7.55 14.04
C GLU A 309 4.37 6.82 12.70
N ARG A 310 3.75 7.39 11.66
CA ARG A 310 3.74 6.81 10.32
C ARG A 310 5.14 6.65 9.76
N VAL A 311 5.97 7.69 9.85
CA VAL A 311 7.36 7.67 9.39
C VAL A 311 8.16 6.59 10.12
N HIS A 312 8.02 6.49 11.43
CA HIS A 312 8.74 5.49 12.23
C HIS A 312 8.34 4.05 11.86
N ASN A 313 7.05 3.80 11.71
CA ASN A 313 6.54 2.48 11.31
C ASN A 313 6.93 2.13 9.87
N ALA A 314 6.84 3.09 8.96
CA ALA A 314 7.26 2.91 7.57
C ALA A 314 8.76 2.61 7.46
N MET A 315 9.62 3.33 8.19
CA MET A 315 11.06 3.05 8.20
C MET A 315 11.36 1.60 8.62
N LYS A 316 10.70 1.08 9.65
CA LYS A 316 10.88 -0.30 10.11
C LYS A 316 10.43 -1.31 9.05
N PHE A 317 9.26 -1.08 8.46
CA PHE A 317 8.68 -1.97 7.47
C PHE A 317 9.52 -2.03 6.20
N TYR A 318 9.85 -0.87 5.62
CA TYR A 318 10.64 -0.82 4.39
C TYR A 318 12.09 -1.24 4.60
N ALA A 319 12.66 -1.07 5.80
CA ALA A 319 13.98 -1.64 6.11
C ALA A 319 13.98 -3.17 5.93
N ALA A 320 12.97 -3.86 6.43
CA ALA A 320 12.85 -5.30 6.28
C ALA A 320 12.60 -5.70 4.81
N LEU A 321 11.82 -4.92 4.07
CA LEU A 321 11.51 -5.19 2.66
C LEU A 321 12.75 -5.01 1.75
N PHE A 322 13.51 -3.96 1.96
CA PHE A 322 14.77 -3.71 1.23
C PHE A 322 15.82 -4.79 1.55
N ASP A 323 15.90 -5.20 2.80
CA ASP A 323 16.79 -6.31 3.22
C ASP A 323 16.38 -7.63 2.54
N CYS A 324 15.08 -7.86 2.40
CA CYS A 324 14.56 -9.00 1.66
C CYS A 324 14.95 -8.94 0.17
N LEU A 325 14.82 -7.79 -0.49
CA LEU A 325 15.27 -7.62 -1.88
C LEU A 325 16.78 -7.81 -2.05
N ASP A 326 17.59 -7.26 -1.14
CA ASP A 326 19.04 -7.43 -1.16
C ASP A 326 19.46 -8.91 -0.99
N SER A 327 18.61 -9.69 -0.30
CA SER A 327 18.85 -11.13 -0.11
C SER A 327 18.51 -11.95 -1.35
N THR A 328 17.66 -11.44 -2.25
CA THR A 328 17.31 -12.08 -3.51
C THR A 328 18.35 -11.78 -4.59
N LYS A 329 19.43 -12.55 -4.61
CA LYS A 329 20.59 -12.34 -5.51
C LYS A 329 20.30 -12.45 -7.02
N SER A 330 19.06 -12.69 -7.43
CA SER A 330 18.70 -12.94 -8.83
C SER A 330 18.26 -11.69 -9.59
N MET A 331 17.99 -10.57 -8.90
CA MET A 331 17.55 -9.32 -9.52
C MET A 331 18.74 -8.46 -9.95
N ALA A 332 18.72 -7.94 -11.18
CA ALA A 332 19.73 -7.00 -11.62
C ALA A 332 19.61 -5.66 -10.85
N PRO A 333 20.74 -4.97 -10.53
CA PRO A 333 20.68 -3.74 -9.72
C PRO A 333 19.76 -2.64 -10.29
N ILE A 334 19.66 -2.54 -11.61
CA ILE A 334 18.77 -1.56 -12.26
C ILE A 334 17.29 -1.92 -12.13
N GLU A 335 16.96 -3.20 -12.13
CA GLU A 335 15.61 -3.71 -11.92
C GLU A 335 15.19 -3.53 -10.47
N GLN A 336 16.09 -3.85 -9.54
CA GLN A 336 15.88 -3.60 -8.11
C GLN A 336 15.62 -2.12 -7.85
N GLN A 337 16.40 -1.21 -8.42
CA GLN A 337 16.20 0.23 -8.28
C GLN A 337 14.83 0.66 -8.84
N LYS A 338 14.36 0.05 -9.95
CA LYS A 338 13.02 0.33 -10.48
C LYS A 338 11.91 -0.13 -9.51
N VAL A 339 12.02 -1.33 -8.97
CA VAL A 339 11.08 -1.85 -7.96
C VAL A 339 11.06 -0.97 -6.72
N GLU A 340 12.24 -0.65 -6.17
CA GLU A 340 12.37 0.22 -5.00
C GLU A 340 11.74 1.59 -5.23
N LYS A 341 11.98 2.20 -6.40
CA LYS A 341 11.48 3.55 -6.69
C LYS A 341 9.97 3.57 -6.99
N MET A 342 9.51 2.69 -7.89
CA MET A 342 8.17 2.79 -8.46
C MET A 342 7.10 2.07 -7.63
N LEU A 343 7.49 1.14 -6.75
CA LEU A 343 6.58 0.55 -5.76
C LEU A 343 6.82 1.18 -4.39
N PHE A 344 7.91 0.86 -3.74
CA PHE A 344 8.14 1.26 -2.35
C PHE A 344 8.34 2.76 -2.16
N GLY A 345 9.00 3.43 -3.11
CA GLY A 345 9.18 4.88 -3.10
C GLY A 345 7.84 5.63 -3.20
N GLU A 346 6.94 5.17 -4.07
CA GLU A 346 5.60 5.77 -4.20
C GLU A 346 4.70 5.45 -2.98
N GLU A 347 4.78 4.24 -2.41
CA GLU A 347 4.10 3.92 -1.14
C GLU A 347 4.61 4.81 0.01
N ILE A 348 5.95 4.90 0.21
CA ILE A 348 6.56 5.78 1.22
C ILE A 348 6.10 7.22 1.03
N LYS A 349 6.09 7.70 -0.21
CA LYS A 349 5.63 9.03 -0.54
C LYS A 349 4.15 9.24 -0.20
N ASN A 350 3.29 8.27 -0.49
CA ASN A 350 1.89 8.34 -0.12
C ASN A 350 1.69 8.38 1.40
N ILE A 351 2.42 7.55 2.16
CA ILE A 351 2.37 7.53 3.64
C ILE A 351 2.82 8.87 4.25
N VAL A 352 3.89 9.46 3.71
CA VAL A 352 4.56 10.64 4.29
C VAL A 352 3.97 11.95 3.76
N ALA A 353 3.77 12.05 2.44
CA ALA A 353 3.41 13.30 1.79
C ALA A 353 1.90 13.52 1.64
N CYS A 354 1.07 12.47 1.78
CA CYS A 354 -0.37 12.58 1.64
C CYS A 354 -1.10 12.57 2.99
N ASP A 355 -2.25 13.22 3.02
CA ASP A 355 -3.18 13.24 4.15
C ASP A 355 -4.62 13.05 3.65
N GLY A 356 -5.57 12.85 4.57
CA GLY A 356 -6.99 12.71 4.25
C GLY A 356 -7.27 11.62 3.21
N ALA A 357 -8.09 11.95 2.22
CA ALA A 357 -8.49 11.03 1.16
C ALA A 357 -7.36 10.73 0.15
N GLU A 358 -6.33 11.58 0.04
CA GLU A 358 -5.20 11.34 -0.84
C GLU A 358 -4.25 10.24 -0.31
N ARG A 359 -4.22 10.03 1.01
CA ARG A 359 -3.40 8.99 1.62
C ARG A 359 -4.11 7.65 1.52
N LYS A 360 -3.68 6.81 0.59
CA LYS A 360 -4.21 5.47 0.32
C LYS A 360 -3.50 4.39 1.12
N GLU A 361 -2.19 4.51 1.28
CA GLU A 361 -1.34 3.56 1.98
C GLU A 361 -1.60 3.61 3.49
N ARG A 362 -2.65 2.91 3.92
CA ARG A 362 -3.18 2.87 5.29
C ARG A 362 -3.13 1.47 5.87
N HIS A 363 -2.02 0.78 5.67
CA HIS A 363 -1.83 -0.57 6.17
C HIS A 363 -2.06 -0.66 7.68
N GLU A 364 -2.67 -1.75 8.10
CA GLU A 364 -3.02 -2.03 9.48
C GLU A 364 -2.57 -3.43 9.90
N LYS A 365 -2.49 -3.66 11.20
CA LYS A 365 -2.15 -4.94 11.78
C LYS A 365 -3.26 -5.98 11.60
N LEU A 366 -2.87 -7.27 11.50
CA LEU A 366 -3.79 -8.40 11.35
C LEU A 366 -4.92 -8.40 12.39
N GLU A 367 -4.59 -8.03 13.65
CA GLU A 367 -5.57 -7.95 14.73
C GLU A 367 -6.74 -7.01 14.41
N LYS A 368 -6.45 -5.87 13.75
CA LYS A 368 -7.50 -4.95 13.30
C LYS A 368 -8.29 -5.51 12.13
N TRP A 369 -7.64 -6.16 11.18
CA TRP A 369 -8.33 -6.81 10.07
C TRP A 369 -9.30 -7.88 10.56
N ILE A 370 -8.88 -8.72 11.51
CA ILE A 370 -9.76 -9.73 12.13
C ILE A 370 -10.98 -9.04 12.76
N LEU A 371 -10.76 -8.01 13.57
CA LEU A 371 -11.83 -7.29 14.25
C LEU A 371 -12.86 -6.66 13.30
N TRP A 372 -12.45 -6.25 12.10
CA TRP A 372 -13.35 -5.61 11.13
C TRP A 372 -14.08 -6.61 10.23
N LEU A 373 -13.62 -7.85 10.19
CA LEU A 373 -14.17 -8.91 9.35
C LEU A 373 -15.06 -9.87 10.14
N GLU A 374 -15.02 -9.83 11.47
CA GLU A 374 -15.96 -10.51 12.38
C GLU A 374 -17.29 -9.77 12.50
#